data_167f5075f93638cc95ec571d07082123
#
_entry.id   167f5075f93638cc95ec571d07082123
#
_cell.length_a   1.000
_cell.length_b   1.000
_cell.length_c   1.000
_cell.angle_alpha   90.00
_cell.angle_beta   90.00
_cell.angle_gamma   90.00
#
_symmetry.space_group_name_H-M   'P 1'
#
loop_
_entity.id
_entity.type
_entity.pdbx_description
1 polymer ?
#
loop_
_entity_poly.entity_id
_entity_poly.type
_entity_poly.pdbx_seq_one_letter_code
_entity_poly.pdbx_strand_id
1 'polypeptide(L)'
;MKLNWSTLKFLATSPKLLKWRVDHPEPESIPLRLGRAIHCAILEPDKFEGRWISTTTCQAQTRAGEPCRAEGSRYFDGLWFCGVRGHAPPGATNTPGEGIEVIDAEGLKLTRLCAESVKAHAPSSKLLAGGHSEQEIEWVDAESGIECRGRVDYLRPDVLIDLKSTRRETVRDFVGDVARNLYHGQVAWYTDGAIQAGRLPADAKNPYIIAVSTAEPYDVTAYQLSQATLEAGRILVRDLIAKYQECTAAGYWPGIAPDMQTLEIPNWSPGMNGSETDERW
;
A
#
# COMPACT_ATOMS: atom_id res chain seq x y z
N MET A 1 22.00 5.64 0.57
CA MET A 1 20.51 5.60 0.69
C MET A 1 20.14 4.24 1.24
N LYS A 2 19.40 4.19 2.36
CA LYS A 2 18.88 2.90 2.88
C LYS A 2 17.82 2.37 1.93
N LEU A 3 17.96 1.12 1.50
CA LEU A 3 17.03 0.47 0.60
C LEU A 3 15.72 0.12 1.35
N ASN A 4 14.58 0.24 0.69
CA ASN A 4 13.27 -0.11 1.25
C ASN A 4 12.42 -0.85 0.20
N TRP A 5 11.42 -1.61 0.67
CA TRP A 5 10.58 -2.40 -0.21
C TRP A 5 9.81 -1.57 -1.24
N SER A 6 9.27 -0.41 -0.84
CA SER A 6 8.48 0.43 -1.74
C SER A 6 9.27 0.90 -2.97
N THR A 7 10.59 1.00 -2.85
CA THR A 7 11.51 1.32 -3.94
C THR A 7 12.00 0.04 -4.64
N LEU A 8 12.47 -0.96 -3.88
CA LEU A 8 13.06 -2.19 -4.41
C LEU A 8 12.12 -2.94 -5.35
N LYS A 9 10.83 -3.02 -5.04
CA LYS A 9 9.82 -3.72 -5.84
C LYS A 9 9.74 -3.26 -7.30
N PHE A 10 10.12 -2.02 -7.62
CA PHE A 10 10.12 -1.52 -9.01
C PHE A 10 11.12 -2.25 -9.91
N LEU A 11 12.16 -2.88 -9.33
CA LEU A 11 13.08 -3.74 -10.09
C LEU A 11 12.40 -4.97 -10.70
N ALA A 12 11.30 -5.42 -10.13
CA ALA A 12 10.52 -6.51 -10.72
C ALA A 12 9.93 -6.12 -12.09
N THR A 13 9.72 -4.83 -12.33
CA THR A 13 9.31 -4.32 -13.64
C THR A 13 10.53 -3.98 -14.50
N SER A 14 11.40 -3.11 -14.04
CA SER A 14 12.69 -2.83 -14.69
C SER A 14 13.62 -1.99 -13.81
N PRO A 15 14.93 -2.14 -13.95
CA PRO A 15 15.92 -1.28 -13.30
C PRO A 15 15.70 0.21 -13.61
N LYS A 16 15.40 0.56 -14.86
CA LYS A 16 15.13 1.93 -15.28
C LYS A 16 13.95 2.54 -14.53
N LEU A 17 12.90 1.75 -14.26
CA LEU A 17 11.75 2.22 -13.50
C LEU A 17 12.11 2.53 -12.05
N LEU A 18 12.90 1.68 -11.39
CA LEU A 18 13.38 1.97 -10.03
C LEU A 18 14.15 3.30 -10.02
N LYS A 19 15.14 3.46 -10.92
CA LYS A 19 15.95 4.68 -11.00
C LYS A 19 15.07 5.91 -11.21
N TRP A 20 14.11 5.81 -12.13
CA TRP A 20 13.16 6.89 -12.40
C TRP A 20 12.32 7.26 -11.16
N ARG A 21 11.80 6.27 -10.43
CA ARG A 21 10.98 6.48 -9.24
C ARG A 21 11.72 7.10 -8.07
N VAL A 22 13.01 6.80 -7.94
CA VAL A 22 13.88 7.43 -6.95
C VAL A 22 14.07 8.92 -7.25
N ASP A 23 14.30 9.25 -8.51
CA ASP A 23 14.56 10.63 -8.95
C ASP A 23 13.26 11.45 -9.11
N HIS A 24 12.10 10.77 -9.29
CA HIS A 24 10.79 11.37 -9.55
C HIS A 24 9.73 10.71 -8.65
N PRO A 25 9.68 11.04 -7.34
CA PRO A 25 8.66 10.51 -6.46
C PRO A 25 7.27 10.95 -6.92
N GLU A 26 6.34 10.00 -7.01
CA GLU A 26 4.96 10.32 -7.35
C GLU A 26 4.24 11.01 -6.19
N PRO A 27 3.37 11.98 -6.50
CA PRO A 27 2.46 12.50 -5.50
C PRO A 27 1.54 11.39 -4.99
N GLU A 28 1.13 11.52 -3.75
CA GLU A 28 0.23 10.56 -3.14
C GLU A 28 -1.12 10.51 -3.89
N SER A 29 -1.53 9.32 -4.32
CA SER A 29 -2.85 9.11 -4.91
C SER A 29 -3.96 9.03 -3.86
N ILE A 30 -5.21 9.33 -4.26
CA ILE A 30 -6.38 9.21 -3.37
C ILE A 30 -6.51 7.79 -2.77
N PRO A 31 -6.37 6.69 -3.55
CA PRO A 31 -6.40 5.34 -2.97
C PRO A 31 -5.30 5.08 -1.94
N LEU A 32 -4.10 5.63 -2.14
CA LEU A 32 -3.00 5.47 -1.19
C LEU A 32 -3.30 6.23 0.11
N ARG A 33 -3.85 7.44 0.01
CA ARG A 33 -4.28 8.24 1.17
C ARG A 33 -5.38 7.54 1.96
N LEU A 34 -6.39 6.99 1.27
CA LEU A 34 -7.44 6.18 1.89
C LEU A 34 -6.85 4.95 2.61
N GLY A 35 -5.92 4.23 1.98
CA GLY A 35 -5.21 3.12 2.60
C GLY A 35 -4.51 3.53 3.90
N ARG A 36 -3.79 4.67 3.89
CA ARG A 36 -3.13 5.20 5.11
C ARG A 36 -4.13 5.57 6.21
N ALA A 37 -5.28 6.15 5.84
CA ALA A 37 -6.34 6.46 6.80
C ALA A 37 -6.87 5.18 7.45
N ILE A 38 -7.15 4.13 6.65
CA ILE A 38 -7.60 2.82 7.13
C ILE A 38 -6.55 2.19 8.06
N HIS A 39 -5.27 2.21 7.68
CA HIS A 39 -4.18 1.72 8.53
C HIS A 39 -4.16 2.47 9.87
N CYS A 40 -4.21 3.80 9.84
CA CYS A 40 -4.21 4.62 11.05
C CYS A 40 -5.41 4.29 11.96
N ALA A 41 -6.62 4.19 11.40
CA ALA A 41 -7.83 3.90 12.17
C ALA A 41 -7.81 2.51 12.83
N ILE A 42 -7.19 1.52 12.18
CA ILE A 42 -7.09 0.15 12.68
C ILE A 42 -5.93 0.00 13.67
N LEU A 43 -4.77 0.52 13.32
CA LEU A 43 -3.51 0.25 14.04
C LEU A 43 -3.18 1.29 15.11
N GLU A 44 -3.67 2.52 14.95
CA GLU A 44 -3.41 3.65 15.83
C GLU A 44 -4.69 4.47 16.08
N PRO A 45 -5.78 3.85 16.61
CA PRO A 45 -7.09 4.51 16.73
C PRO A 45 -7.03 5.79 17.55
N ASP A 46 -6.20 5.85 18.59
CA ASP A 46 -6.04 7.04 19.42
C ASP A 46 -5.44 8.23 18.65
N LYS A 47 -4.60 7.96 17.64
CA LYS A 47 -4.04 8.99 16.78
C LYS A 47 -4.98 9.37 15.64
N PHE A 48 -5.85 8.45 15.23
CA PHE A 48 -6.73 8.64 14.07
C PHE A 48 -7.65 9.84 14.23
N GLU A 49 -8.36 9.95 15.36
CA GLU A 49 -9.34 11.02 15.60
C GLU A 49 -8.69 12.41 15.71
N GLY A 50 -7.41 12.49 16.11
CA GLY A 50 -6.68 13.75 16.16
C GLY A 50 -5.93 14.11 14.88
N ARG A 51 -5.79 13.15 13.95
CA ARG A 51 -5.00 13.30 12.73
C ARG A 51 -5.84 13.41 11.45
N TRP A 52 -6.94 12.66 11.36
CA TRP A 52 -7.73 12.56 10.15
C TRP A 52 -9.07 13.27 10.29
N ILE A 53 -9.33 14.21 9.38
CA ILE A 53 -10.59 14.94 9.33
C ILE A 53 -11.20 14.86 7.92
N SER A 54 -12.51 15.07 7.84
CA SER A 54 -13.18 15.19 6.54
C SER A 54 -13.29 16.63 6.08
N THR A 55 -13.26 16.81 4.77
CA THR A 55 -13.78 18.01 4.14
C THR A 55 -15.28 18.14 4.39
N THR A 56 -15.79 19.34 4.36
CA THR A 56 -17.24 19.62 4.36
C THR A 56 -17.62 20.37 3.08
N THR A 57 -18.91 20.56 2.88
CA THR A 57 -19.44 21.37 1.78
C THR A 57 -18.88 22.81 1.85
N CYS A 58 -18.57 23.37 0.71
CA CYS A 58 -18.10 24.76 0.56
C CYS A 58 -19.07 25.75 1.22
N GLN A 59 -18.54 26.64 2.06
CA GLN A 59 -19.31 27.63 2.80
C GLN A 59 -19.57 28.94 2.03
N ALA A 60 -19.08 29.02 0.79
CA ALA A 60 -19.33 30.20 -0.06
C ALA A 60 -20.71 30.14 -0.73
N GLN A 61 -21.14 31.28 -1.20
CA GLN A 61 -22.31 31.39 -2.09
C GLN A 61 -21.89 31.46 -3.56
N THR A 62 -22.74 30.99 -4.43
CA THR A 62 -22.60 31.15 -5.87
C THR A 62 -22.89 32.61 -6.27
N ARG A 63 -22.60 32.98 -7.51
CA ARG A 63 -22.93 34.33 -8.03
C ARG A 63 -24.45 34.64 -8.01
N ALA A 64 -25.28 33.59 -7.99
CA ALA A 64 -26.73 33.73 -7.88
C ALA A 64 -27.22 33.86 -6.42
N GLY A 65 -26.30 33.90 -5.45
CA GLY A 65 -26.66 34.00 -4.03
C GLY A 65 -27.04 32.67 -3.36
N GLU A 66 -27.02 31.56 -4.12
CA GLU A 66 -27.33 30.22 -3.61
C GLU A 66 -26.11 29.61 -2.89
N PRO A 67 -26.31 28.77 -1.86
CA PRO A 67 -25.23 28.03 -1.23
C PRO A 67 -24.44 27.20 -2.23
N CYS A 68 -23.10 27.24 -2.20
CA CYS A 68 -22.27 26.37 -3.01
C CYS A 68 -22.35 24.94 -2.46
N ARG A 69 -22.69 23.98 -3.33
CA ARG A 69 -22.82 22.56 -2.98
C ARG A 69 -21.57 21.72 -3.28
N ALA A 70 -20.51 22.37 -3.77
CA ALA A 70 -19.25 21.69 -4.05
C ALA A 70 -18.54 21.31 -2.75
N GLU A 71 -17.80 20.22 -2.80
CA GLU A 71 -16.92 19.80 -1.70
C GLU A 71 -15.82 20.85 -1.47
N GLY A 72 -15.49 21.11 -0.21
CA GLY A 72 -14.42 22.01 0.18
C GLY A 72 -13.05 21.35 -0.05
N SER A 73 -12.13 22.11 -0.59
CA SER A 73 -10.72 21.71 -0.79
C SER A 73 -9.73 22.69 -0.22
N ARG A 74 -10.22 23.83 0.31
CA ARG A 74 -9.44 24.90 0.92
C ARG A 74 -10.02 25.22 2.29
N TYR A 75 -9.16 25.29 3.30
CA TYR A 75 -9.54 25.56 4.69
C TYR A 75 -9.14 26.97 5.11
N PHE A 76 -10.04 27.67 5.80
CA PHE A 76 -9.79 28.99 6.40
C PHE A 76 -10.73 29.21 7.58
N ASP A 77 -10.17 29.55 8.74
CA ASP A 77 -10.90 29.94 9.97
C ASP A 77 -12.07 29.00 10.34
N GLY A 78 -11.81 27.68 10.40
CA GLY A 78 -12.82 26.69 10.75
C GLY A 78 -13.74 26.24 9.60
N LEU A 79 -13.64 26.84 8.41
CA LEU A 79 -14.55 26.63 7.29
C LEU A 79 -13.83 26.04 6.07
N TRP A 80 -14.58 25.26 5.30
CA TRP A 80 -14.12 24.71 4.04
C TRP A 80 -14.67 25.47 2.83
N PHE A 81 -13.85 25.65 1.81
CA PHE A 81 -14.17 26.33 0.56
C PHE A 81 -13.73 25.46 -0.63
N CYS A 82 -14.48 25.48 -1.72
CA CYS A 82 -14.07 24.77 -2.94
C CYS A 82 -13.01 25.55 -3.73
N GLY A 83 -12.43 24.90 -4.77
CA GLY A 83 -11.40 25.49 -5.62
C GLY A 83 -11.90 26.56 -6.61
N VAL A 84 -13.19 26.90 -6.60
CA VAL A 84 -13.74 27.95 -7.49
C VAL A 84 -13.18 29.29 -7.09
N ARG A 85 -12.69 30.05 -8.08
CA ARG A 85 -12.11 31.39 -7.86
C ARG A 85 -13.09 32.31 -7.13
N GLY A 86 -12.66 32.89 -6.02
CA GLY A 86 -13.45 33.82 -5.20
C GLY A 86 -14.27 33.14 -4.10
N HIS A 87 -14.30 31.79 -4.02
CA HIS A 87 -14.94 31.11 -2.91
C HIS A 87 -14.03 31.00 -1.68
N ALA A 88 -12.77 30.63 -1.85
CA ALA A 88 -11.82 30.63 -0.75
C ALA A 88 -11.22 32.03 -0.53
N PRO A 89 -11.13 32.50 0.72
CA PRO A 89 -10.45 33.75 1.05
C PRO A 89 -8.93 33.65 0.81
N PRO A 90 -8.22 34.79 0.66
CA PRO A 90 -6.77 34.78 0.64
C PRO A 90 -6.19 34.14 1.90
N GLY A 91 -5.15 33.32 1.73
CA GLY A 91 -4.53 32.60 2.85
C GLY A 91 -5.16 31.26 3.20
N ALA A 92 -6.22 30.84 2.48
CA ALA A 92 -6.79 29.52 2.66
C ALA A 92 -5.78 28.41 2.29
N THR A 93 -5.66 27.40 3.16
CA THR A 93 -4.74 26.26 3.07
C THR A 93 -5.46 25.00 2.62
N ASN A 94 -4.73 23.92 2.35
CA ASN A 94 -5.34 22.62 2.01
C ASN A 94 -5.64 21.78 3.27
N THR A 95 -5.09 22.18 4.43
CA THR A 95 -5.28 21.50 5.72
C THR A 95 -5.47 22.51 6.83
N PRO A 96 -6.16 22.16 7.93
CA PRO A 96 -6.33 23.03 9.11
C PRO A 96 -5.04 23.29 9.89
N GLY A 97 -4.02 22.46 9.74
CA GLY A 97 -2.78 22.61 10.50
C GLY A 97 -1.76 21.52 10.18
N GLU A 98 -0.59 21.62 10.79
CA GLU A 98 0.47 20.64 10.66
C GLU A 98 0.06 19.31 11.30
N GLY A 99 0.38 18.20 10.65
CA GLY A 99 0.03 16.85 11.11
C GLY A 99 -1.43 16.45 10.88
N ILE A 100 -2.28 17.34 10.41
CA ILE A 100 -3.67 17.05 10.07
C ILE A 100 -3.74 16.58 8.61
N GLU A 101 -4.35 15.42 8.42
CA GLU A 101 -4.60 14.81 7.12
C GLU A 101 -6.07 14.92 6.74
N VAL A 102 -6.32 15.16 5.48
CA VAL A 102 -7.67 15.43 4.97
C VAL A 102 -8.10 14.34 4.02
N ILE A 103 -9.30 13.83 4.24
CA ILE A 103 -9.98 12.88 3.36
C ILE A 103 -11.42 13.36 3.14
N ASP A 104 -12.09 12.92 2.06
CA ASP A 104 -13.51 13.26 1.89
C ASP A 104 -14.40 12.56 2.94
N ALA A 105 -15.63 13.02 3.07
CA ALA A 105 -16.55 12.49 4.08
C ALA A 105 -16.89 11.01 3.86
N GLU A 106 -16.96 10.57 2.59
CA GLU A 106 -17.18 9.15 2.26
C GLU A 106 -15.97 8.30 2.63
N GLY A 107 -14.77 8.76 2.32
CA GLY A 107 -13.53 8.09 2.72
C GLY A 107 -13.36 8.00 4.23
N LEU A 108 -13.74 9.05 4.98
CA LEU A 108 -13.70 9.01 6.44
C LEU A 108 -14.72 8.00 7.00
N LYS A 109 -15.94 7.98 6.46
CA LYS A 109 -16.96 6.99 6.82
C LYS A 109 -16.49 5.58 6.51
N LEU A 110 -16.01 5.34 5.29
CA LEU A 110 -15.46 4.05 4.86
C LEU A 110 -14.31 3.58 5.76
N THR A 111 -13.40 4.47 6.11
CA THR A 111 -12.28 4.19 7.01
C THR A 111 -12.77 3.66 8.37
N ARG A 112 -13.77 4.30 8.96
CA ARG A 112 -14.36 3.87 10.24
C ARG A 112 -15.06 2.50 10.12
N LEU A 113 -15.81 2.28 9.05
CA LEU A 113 -16.47 0.99 8.79
C LEU A 113 -15.45 -0.15 8.63
N CYS A 114 -14.36 0.07 7.91
CA CYS A 114 -13.27 -0.89 7.81
C CYS A 114 -12.63 -1.19 9.19
N ALA A 115 -12.40 -0.17 10.01
CA ALA A 115 -11.84 -0.34 11.34
C ALA A 115 -12.78 -1.11 12.28
N GLU A 116 -14.08 -0.82 12.24
CA GLU A 116 -15.11 -1.55 12.98
C GLU A 116 -15.16 -3.01 12.55
N SER A 117 -15.12 -3.30 11.25
CA SER A 117 -15.11 -4.66 10.71
C SER A 117 -13.89 -5.46 11.16
N VAL A 118 -12.69 -4.86 11.11
CA VAL A 118 -11.46 -5.53 11.60
C VAL A 118 -11.53 -5.78 13.10
N LYS A 119 -12.05 -4.83 13.88
CA LYS A 119 -12.25 -4.98 15.33
C LYS A 119 -13.26 -6.08 15.67
N ALA A 120 -14.34 -6.19 14.89
CA ALA A 120 -15.37 -7.21 15.07
C ALA A 120 -14.91 -8.61 14.62
N HIS A 121 -13.94 -8.70 13.71
CA HIS A 121 -13.41 -9.96 13.21
C HIS A 121 -12.48 -10.61 14.24
N ALA A 122 -12.98 -11.62 14.96
CA ALA A 122 -12.29 -12.24 16.09
C ALA A 122 -10.84 -12.70 15.80
N PRO A 123 -10.51 -13.33 14.64
CA PRO A 123 -9.12 -13.67 14.32
C PRO A 123 -8.23 -12.44 14.20
N SER A 124 -8.66 -11.39 13.51
CA SER A 124 -7.89 -10.16 13.32
C SER A 124 -7.68 -9.40 14.62
N SER A 125 -8.74 -9.25 15.42
CA SER A 125 -8.67 -8.62 16.73
C SER A 125 -7.68 -9.32 17.67
N LYS A 126 -7.64 -10.66 17.63
CA LYS A 126 -6.65 -11.46 18.38
C LYS A 126 -5.22 -11.27 17.85
N LEU A 127 -5.03 -11.19 16.55
CA LEU A 127 -3.73 -10.93 15.93
C LEU A 127 -3.18 -9.54 16.29
N LEU A 128 -4.05 -8.53 16.30
CA LEU A 128 -3.72 -7.14 16.64
C LEU A 128 -3.71 -6.86 18.16
N ALA A 129 -3.49 -7.86 18.97
CA ALA A 129 -3.35 -7.73 20.41
C ALA A 129 -1.92 -8.10 20.88
N GLY A 130 -1.39 -7.33 21.83
CA GLY A 130 -0.10 -7.64 22.49
C GLY A 130 1.14 -7.38 21.62
N GLY A 131 1.05 -6.47 20.67
CA GLY A 131 2.15 -6.02 19.85
C GLY A 131 2.21 -4.49 19.72
N HIS A 132 2.98 -4.02 18.75
CA HIS A 132 3.19 -2.59 18.48
C HIS A 132 2.93 -2.28 17.01
N SER A 133 2.17 -1.20 16.76
CA SER A 133 1.88 -0.69 15.42
C SER A 133 3.02 0.14 14.85
N GLU A 134 3.09 0.24 13.50
CA GLU A 134 3.91 1.18 12.75
C GLU A 134 5.39 1.16 13.18
N GLN A 135 5.97 -0.04 13.34
CA GLN A 135 7.34 -0.20 13.82
C GLN A 135 8.35 0.05 12.72
N GLU A 136 9.18 1.07 12.89
CA GLU A 136 10.33 1.29 12.03
C GLU A 136 11.46 0.31 12.41
N ILE A 137 12.02 -0.33 11.38
CA ILE A 137 13.15 -1.25 11.50
C ILE A 137 14.24 -0.86 10.52
N GLU A 138 15.47 -1.01 10.95
CA GLU A 138 16.66 -0.81 10.13
C GLU A 138 17.60 -1.99 10.35
N TRP A 139 18.21 -2.48 9.29
CA TRP A 139 19.17 -3.57 9.34
C TRP A 139 20.20 -3.45 8.22
N VAL A 140 21.26 -4.20 8.33
CA VAL A 140 22.18 -4.45 7.22
C VAL A 140 21.89 -5.85 6.73
N ASP A 141 21.52 -5.98 5.46
CA ASP A 141 21.25 -7.29 4.86
C ASP A 141 22.53 -8.15 4.90
N ALA A 142 22.45 -9.31 5.57
CA ALA A 142 23.60 -10.11 5.91
C ALA A 142 24.36 -10.68 4.68
N GLU A 143 23.65 -10.88 3.57
CA GLU A 143 24.25 -11.44 2.34
C GLU A 143 24.85 -10.34 1.46
N SER A 144 24.17 -9.23 1.29
CA SER A 144 24.56 -8.16 0.36
C SER A 144 25.35 -7.02 1.01
N GLY A 145 25.31 -6.89 2.33
CA GLY A 145 25.89 -5.76 3.06
C GLY A 145 25.16 -4.44 2.87
N ILE A 146 23.98 -4.44 2.24
CA ILE A 146 23.21 -3.23 1.97
C ILE A 146 22.46 -2.78 3.22
N GLU A 147 22.53 -1.48 3.52
CA GLU A 147 21.69 -0.87 4.54
C GLU A 147 20.24 -0.84 4.07
N CYS A 148 19.36 -1.42 4.87
CA CYS A 148 17.93 -1.59 4.60
C CYS A 148 17.09 -0.93 5.67
N ARG A 149 15.84 -0.60 5.31
CA ARG A 149 14.83 -0.10 6.24
C ARG A 149 13.45 -0.56 5.85
N GLY A 150 12.56 -0.59 6.84
CA GLY A 150 11.15 -0.86 6.64
C GLY A 150 10.31 -0.26 7.75
N ARG A 151 9.00 -0.16 7.49
CA ARG A 151 8.01 0.13 8.51
C ARG A 151 6.98 -0.99 8.49
N VAL A 152 6.91 -1.72 9.58
CA VAL A 152 6.04 -2.87 9.76
C VAL A 152 4.72 -2.40 10.34
N ASP A 153 3.61 -2.80 9.75
CA ASP A 153 2.27 -2.38 10.15
C ASP A 153 1.98 -2.77 11.60
N TYR A 154 2.21 -4.04 11.95
CA TYR A 154 2.05 -4.51 13.33
C TYR A 154 3.03 -5.64 13.67
N LEU A 155 3.78 -5.47 14.75
CA LEU A 155 4.81 -6.41 15.18
C LEU A 155 4.52 -6.92 16.60
N ARG A 156 4.36 -8.22 16.72
CA ARG A 156 4.30 -8.94 18.00
C ARG A 156 5.66 -9.56 18.32
N PRO A 157 5.89 -10.02 19.54
CA PRO A 157 7.14 -10.68 19.91
C PRO A 157 7.47 -11.93 19.10
N ASP A 158 6.46 -12.57 18.50
CA ASP A 158 6.55 -13.87 17.84
C ASP A 158 6.12 -13.88 16.37
N VAL A 159 5.55 -12.77 15.86
CA VAL A 159 4.99 -12.74 14.51
C VAL A 159 4.80 -11.32 13.96
N LEU A 160 4.92 -11.18 12.66
CA LEU A 160 4.62 -9.98 11.91
C LEU A 160 3.23 -10.06 11.28
N ILE A 161 2.49 -8.96 11.33
CA ILE A 161 1.19 -8.80 10.67
C ILE A 161 1.25 -7.59 9.76
N ASP A 162 0.84 -7.78 8.51
CA ASP A 162 0.72 -6.75 7.48
C ASP A 162 -0.77 -6.52 7.19
N LEU A 163 -1.19 -5.26 7.09
CA LEU A 163 -2.58 -4.89 6.84
C LEU A 163 -2.76 -4.47 5.39
N LYS A 164 -3.81 -4.94 4.74
CA LYS A 164 -4.16 -4.55 3.37
C LYS A 164 -5.62 -4.14 3.26
N SER A 165 -5.86 -2.95 2.75
CA SER A 165 -7.18 -2.59 2.22
C SER A 165 -7.30 -3.10 0.78
N THR A 166 -8.43 -3.70 0.43
CA THR A 166 -8.65 -4.30 -0.89
C THR A 166 -10.07 -4.04 -1.39
N ARG A 167 -10.26 -4.12 -2.71
CA ARG A 167 -11.60 -4.15 -3.33
C ARG A 167 -12.00 -5.57 -3.75
N ARG A 168 -11.19 -6.58 -3.38
CA ARG A 168 -11.46 -7.97 -3.77
C ARG A 168 -12.48 -8.59 -2.86
N GLU A 169 -13.46 -9.24 -3.47
CA GLU A 169 -14.60 -9.87 -2.78
C GLU A 169 -14.35 -11.35 -2.52
N THR A 170 -13.36 -11.96 -3.20
CA THR A 170 -13.08 -13.39 -3.05
C THR A 170 -11.64 -13.65 -2.61
N VAL A 171 -11.46 -14.75 -1.89
CA VAL A 171 -10.12 -15.25 -1.50
C VAL A 171 -9.23 -15.44 -2.72
N ARG A 172 -9.78 -16.01 -3.80
CA ARG A 172 -9.04 -16.27 -5.05
C ARG A 172 -8.48 -14.97 -5.65
N ASP A 173 -9.30 -13.94 -5.72
CA ASP A 173 -8.89 -12.66 -6.31
C ASP A 173 -7.85 -11.96 -5.47
N PHE A 174 -8.00 -12.01 -4.14
CA PHE A 174 -7.00 -11.45 -3.23
C PHE A 174 -5.65 -12.19 -3.32
N VAL A 175 -5.66 -13.53 -3.39
CA VAL A 175 -4.43 -14.31 -3.63
C VAL A 175 -3.77 -13.91 -4.95
N GLY A 176 -4.56 -13.65 -6.00
CA GLY A 176 -4.06 -13.06 -7.25
C GLY A 176 -3.41 -11.69 -7.06
N ASP A 177 -3.97 -10.85 -6.19
CA ASP A 177 -3.36 -9.55 -5.85
C ASP A 177 -2.09 -9.69 -5.03
N VAL A 178 -1.99 -10.66 -4.13
CA VAL A 178 -0.75 -10.97 -3.39
C VAL A 178 0.41 -11.23 -4.37
N ALA A 179 0.16 -12.01 -5.43
CA ALA A 179 1.15 -12.30 -6.45
C ALA A 179 1.47 -11.06 -7.31
N ARG A 180 0.44 -10.39 -7.86
CA ARG A 180 0.62 -9.23 -8.77
C ARG A 180 1.28 -8.03 -8.10
N ASN A 181 0.92 -7.75 -6.84
CA ASN A 181 1.45 -6.62 -6.09
C ASN A 181 2.70 -6.98 -5.27
N LEU A 182 3.18 -8.23 -5.39
CA LEU A 182 4.37 -8.73 -4.71
C LEU A 182 4.29 -8.62 -3.18
N TYR A 183 3.09 -8.81 -2.59
CA TYR A 183 2.91 -8.72 -1.14
C TYR A 183 3.68 -9.81 -0.40
N HIS A 184 3.84 -11.00 -0.99
CA HIS A 184 4.69 -12.06 -0.44
C HIS A 184 6.15 -11.62 -0.29
N GLY A 185 6.67 -10.88 -1.26
CA GLY A 185 8.00 -10.28 -1.19
C GLY A 185 8.09 -9.17 -0.14
N GLN A 186 7.05 -8.32 -0.01
CA GLN A 186 6.97 -7.30 1.03
C GLN A 186 7.03 -7.91 2.43
N VAL A 187 6.22 -8.92 2.67
CA VAL A 187 6.13 -9.58 3.97
C VAL A 187 7.42 -10.34 4.28
N ALA A 188 8.05 -10.97 3.29
CA ALA A 188 9.37 -11.60 3.45
C ALA A 188 10.44 -10.56 3.82
N TRP A 189 10.50 -9.44 3.10
CA TRP A 189 11.40 -8.32 3.37
C TRP A 189 11.31 -7.82 4.81
N TYR A 190 10.09 -7.61 5.29
CA TYR A 190 9.86 -7.12 6.66
C TYR A 190 10.13 -8.17 7.71
N THR A 191 9.78 -9.43 7.46
CA THR A 191 10.00 -10.53 8.42
C THR A 191 11.49 -10.76 8.63
N ASP A 192 12.25 -10.91 7.54
CA ASP A 192 13.68 -11.17 7.61
C ASP A 192 14.44 -9.92 8.12
N GLY A 193 13.99 -8.73 7.73
CA GLY A 193 14.50 -7.47 8.27
C GLY A 193 14.27 -7.35 9.77
N ALA A 194 13.10 -7.73 10.28
CA ALA A 194 12.79 -7.71 11.71
C ALA A 194 13.63 -8.75 12.48
N ILE A 195 13.89 -9.92 11.89
CA ILE A 195 14.78 -10.93 12.48
C ILE A 195 16.22 -10.39 12.54
N GLN A 196 16.73 -9.85 11.44
CA GLN A 196 18.10 -9.31 11.38
C GLN A 196 18.29 -8.09 12.30
N ALA A 197 17.23 -7.28 12.50
CA ALA A 197 17.23 -6.17 13.45
C ALA A 197 17.03 -6.61 14.91
N GLY A 198 16.93 -7.92 15.20
CA GLY A 198 16.69 -8.45 16.54
C GLY A 198 15.31 -8.12 17.14
N ARG A 199 14.33 -7.79 16.28
CA ARG A 199 12.95 -7.44 16.68
C ARG A 199 12.00 -8.64 16.62
N LEU A 200 12.39 -9.69 15.88
CA LEU A 200 11.75 -11.01 15.86
C LEU A 200 12.80 -12.10 16.12
N PRO A 201 12.40 -13.21 16.77
CA PRO A 201 13.28 -14.37 16.92
C PRO A 201 13.44 -15.10 15.57
N ALA A 202 14.53 -15.86 15.41
CA ALA A 202 14.82 -16.62 14.20
C ALA A 202 13.76 -17.70 13.89
N ASP A 203 13.08 -18.21 14.92
CA ASP A 203 11.99 -19.18 14.85
C ASP A 203 10.60 -18.51 14.89
N ALA A 204 10.52 -17.24 14.54
CA ALA A 204 9.25 -16.52 14.46
C ALA A 204 8.22 -17.27 13.62
N LYS A 205 6.96 -17.17 14.01
CA LYS A 205 5.85 -17.76 13.27
C LYS A 205 5.74 -17.15 11.87
N ASN A 206 5.22 -17.94 10.93
CA ASN A 206 4.88 -17.41 9.62
C ASN A 206 3.95 -16.21 9.73
N PRO A 207 4.27 -15.12 9.01
CA PRO A 207 3.56 -13.85 9.12
C PRO A 207 2.11 -13.95 8.62
N TYR A 208 1.31 -12.95 8.99
CA TYR A 208 -0.08 -12.83 8.56
C TYR A 208 -0.27 -11.59 7.68
N ILE A 209 -1.25 -11.69 6.78
CA ILE A 209 -1.86 -10.54 6.11
C ILE A 209 -3.31 -10.47 6.58
N ILE A 210 -3.74 -9.33 7.13
CA ILE A 210 -5.14 -9.02 7.36
C ILE A 210 -5.61 -8.19 6.17
N ALA A 211 -6.58 -8.72 5.42
CA ALA A 211 -7.21 -8.01 4.31
C ALA A 211 -8.60 -7.54 4.73
N VAL A 212 -8.87 -6.24 4.58
CA VAL A 212 -10.20 -5.65 4.78
C VAL A 212 -10.74 -5.12 3.46
N SER A 213 -11.94 -5.54 3.09
CA SER A 213 -12.63 -5.04 1.90
C SER A 213 -13.06 -3.59 2.09
N THR A 214 -12.83 -2.75 1.08
CA THR A 214 -13.36 -1.40 0.99
C THR A 214 -14.72 -1.33 0.28
N ALA A 215 -15.29 -2.48 -0.08
CA ALA A 215 -16.64 -2.63 -0.60
C ALA A 215 -17.54 -3.26 0.47
N GLU A 216 -18.82 -2.90 0.46
CA GLU A 216 -19.82 -3.53 1.34
C GLU A 216 -19.89 -5.04 1.08
N PRO A 217 -20.01 -5.89 2.10
CA PRO A 217 -20.25 -5.56 3.52
C PRO A 217 -18.97 -5.36 4.37
N TYR A 218 -17.83 -4.98 3.79
CA TYR A 218 -16.54 -4.71 4.44
C TYR A 218 -15.92 -5.95 5.08
N ASP A 219 -15.97 -7.07 4.35
CA ASP A 219 -15.46 -8.36 4.81
C ASP A 219 -13.97 -8.31 5.17
N VAL A 220 -13.62 -9.09 6.18
CA VAL A 220 -12.25 -9.19 6.70
C VAL A 220 -11.79 -10.63 6.65
N THR A 221 -10.57 -10.85 6.16
CA THR A 221 -9.92 -12.16 6.18
C THR A 221 -8.51 -12.04 6.73
N ALA A 222 -8.14 -12.94 7.64
CA ALA A 222 -6.78 -13.08 8.12
C ALA A 222 -6.12 -14.30 7.43
N TYR A 223 -5.06 -14.04 6.69
CA TYR A 223 -4.28 -15.05 5.96
C TYR A 223 -2.96 -15.28 6.66
N GLN A 224 -2.65 -16.51 7.02
CA GLN A 224 -1.28 -16.89 7.38
C GLN A 224 -0.54 -17.30 6.10
N LEU A 225 0.63 -16.74 5.86
CA LEU A 225 1.45 -17.18 4.74
C LEU A 225 1.92 -18.61 4.99
N SER A 226 1.82 -19.46 3.97
CA SER A 226 2.46 -20.76 4.00
C SER A 226 3.99 -20.60 3.94
N GLN A 227 4.72 -21.59 4.43
CA GLN A 227 6.19 -21.60 4.32
C GLN A 227 6.65 -21.45 2.86
N ALA A 228 5.95 -22.10 1.93
CA ALA A 228 6.26 -22.02 0.50
C ALA A 228 6.05 -20.60 -0.05
N THR A 229 4.99 -19.91 0.36
CA THR A 229 4.73 -18.52 -0.06
C THR A 229 5.77 -17.55 0.51
N LEU A 230 6.14 -17.74 1.77
CA LEU A 230 7.18 -16.93 2.41
C LEU A 230 8.54 -17.13 1.75
N GLU A 231 8.90 -18.38 1.43
CA GLU A 231 10.15 -18.70 0.74
C GLU A 231 10.16 -18.14 -0.70
N ALA A 232 9.06 -18.22 -1.42
CA ALA A 232 8.94 -17.55 -2.72
C ALA A 232 9.17 -16.02 -2.62
N GLY A 233 8.68 -15.41 -1.55
CA GLY A 233 8.96 -14.01 -1.24
C GLY A 233 10.44 -13.74 -0.99
N ARG A 234 11.12 -14.61 -0.25
CA ARG A 234 12.57 -14.53 0.01
C ARG A 234 13.41 -14.64 -1.25
N ILE A 235 13.06 -15.60 -2.13
CA ILE A 235 13.73 -15.76 -3.43
C ILE A 235 13.58 -14.46 -4.23
N LEU A 236 12.36 -13.93 -4.34
CA LEU A 236 12.11 -12.66 -5.02
C LEU A 236 12.97 -11.51 -4.45
N VAL A 237 13.03 -11.38 -3.13
CA VAL A 237 13.84 -10.34 -2.46
C VAL A 237 15.30 -10.48 -2.82
N ARG A 238 15.89 -11.70 -2.74
CA ARG A 238 17.29 -11.97 -3.10
C ARG A 238 17.59 -11.60 -4.55
N ASP A 239 16.72 -12.00 -5.48
CA ASP A 239 16.87 -11.68 -6.90
C ASP A 239 16.85 -10.16 -7.16
N LEU A 240 15.95 -9.44 -6.47
CA LEU A 240 15.86 -7.99 -6.60
C LEU A 240 17.08 -7.28 -5.99
N ILE A 241 17.60 -7.76 -4.86
CA ILE A 241 18.83 -7.22 -4.25
C ILE A 241 20.03 -7.46 -5.16
N ALA A 242 20.21 -8.67 -5.69
CA ALA A 242 21.28 -9.00 -6.61
C ALA A 242 21.24 -8.09 -7.85
N LYS A 243 20.07 -7.93 -8.45
CA LYS A 243 19.85 -7.04 -9.59
C LYS A 243 20.14 -5.56 -9.26
N TYR A 244 19.80 -5.13 -8.05
CA TYR A 244 20.15 -3.78 -7.57
C TYR A 244 21.67 -3.59 -7.49
N GLN A 245 22.39 -4.56 -6.94
CA GLN A 245 23.86 -4.53 -6.84
C GLN A 245 24.53 -4.50 -8.22
N GLU A 246 24.09 -5.36 -9.14
CA GLU A 246 24.59 -5.39 -10.52
C GLU A 246 24.42 -4.05 -11.22
N CYS A 247 23.22 -3.48 -11.18
CA CYS A 247 22.94 -2.18 -11.81
C CYS A 247 23.76 -1.04 -11.15
N THR A 248 23.92 -1.10 -9.83
CA THR A 248 24.71 -0.10 -9.09
C THR A 248 26.18 -0.20 -9.44
N ALA A 249 26.74 -1.39 -9.49
CA ALA A 249 28.15 -1.62 -9.84
C ALA A 249 28.45 -1.25 -11.29
N ALA A 250 27.53 -1.58 -12.21
CA ALA A 250 27.66 -1.24 -13.63
C ALA A 250 27.39 0.24 -13.94
N GLY A 251 26.73 0.97 -13.05
CA GLY A 251 26.22 2.31 -13.33
C GLY A 251 25.18 2.36 -14.45
N TYR A 252 24.59 1.21 -14.79
CA TYR A 252 23.66 1.05 -15.90
C TYR A 252 22.33 0.43 -15.44
N TRP A 253 21.23 1.08 -15.81
CA TRP A 253 19.87 0.73 -15.37
C TRP A 253 19.00 0.45 -16.60
N PRO A 254 18.97 -0.81 -17.12
CA PRO A 254 18.25 -1.16 -18.34
C PRO A 254 16.74 -1.05 -18.20
N GLY A 255 16.05 -0.84 -19.35
CA GLY A 255 14.60 -0.90 -19.46
C GLY A 255 14.04 -2.32 -19.36
N ILE A 256 12.74 -2.47 -19.66
CA ILE A 256 12.03 -3.77 -19.61
C ILE A 256 12.70 -4.80 -20.54
N ALA A 257 13.04 -4.38 -21.76
CA ALA A 257 13.71 -5.19 -22.76
C ALA A 257 14.75 -4.29 -23.46
N PRO A 258 16.04 -4.37 -23.06
CA PRO A 258 17.09 -3.55 -23.67
C PRO A 258 17.36 -3.94 -25.12
N ASP A 259 17.09 -5.19 -25.49
CA ASP A 259 17.30 -5.73 -26.83
C ASP A 259 15.97 -5.88 -27.59
N MET A 260 16.09 -6.05 -28.92
CA MET A 260 14.93 -6.32 -29.78
C MET A 260 14.27 -7.65 -29.35
N GLN A 261 12.94 -7.63 -29.23
CA GLN A 261 12.15 -8.80 -28.87
C GLN A 261 11.30 -9.27 -30.04
N THR A 262 11.19 -10.58 -30.22
CA THR A 262 10.19 -11.16 -31.10
C THR A 262 8.84 -11.19 -30.36
N LEU A 263 7.80 -10.63 -30.99
CA LEU A 263 6.46 -10.65 -30.43
C LEU A 263 5.73 -11.89 -30.91
N GLU A 264 5.36 -12.75 -29.98
CA GLU A 264 4.48 -13.90 -30.21
C GLU A 264 3.16 -13.70 -29.47
N ILE A 265 2.06 -13.78 -30.18
CA ILE A 265 0.74 -13.70 -29.56
C ILE A 265 0.38 -15.06 -28.95
N PRO A 266 -0.39 -15.09 -27.83
CA PRO A 266 -0.80 -16.35 -27.17
C PRO A 266 -1.63 -17.23 -28.10
N ASN A 267 -1.55 -18.56 -27.91
CA ASN A 267 -2.24 -19.56 -28.75
C ASN A 267 -3.77 -19.42 -28.75
N TRP A 268 -4.35 -18.80 -27.70
CA TRP A 268 -5.78 -18.53 -27.64
C TRP A 268 -6.20 -17.27 -28.45
N SER A 269 -5.25 -16.52 -28.99
CA SER A 269 -5.56 -15.31 -29.76
C SER A 269 -6.20 -15.66 -31.12
N PRO A 270 -7.21 -14.91 -31.56
CA PRO A 270 -7.80 -15.10 -32.87
C PRO A 270 -6.74 -15.12 -33.99
N GLY A 271 -6.79 -16.13 -34.87
CA GLY A 271 -5.87 -16.29 -36.00
C GLY A 271 -4.62 -17.13 -35.71
N MET A 272 -4.31 -17.48 -34.43
CA MET A 272 -3.19 -18.40 -34.15
C MET A 272 -3.54 -19.86 -34.41
N ASN A 273 -4.78 -20.29 -34.19
CA ASN A 273 -5.25 -21.61 -34.60
C ASN A 273 -5.86 -21.52 -35.99
N GLY A 274 -5.09 -21.92 -36.99
CA GLY A 274 -5.67 -22.24 -38.30
C GLY A 274 -6.72 -23.33 -38.13
N SER A 275 -8.00 -22.99 -38.28
CA SER A 275 -9.14 -23.90 -38.43
C SER A 275 -9.27 -24.97 -37.33
N GLU A 276 -9.88 -24.58 -36.20
CA GLU A 276 -10.94 -25.39 -35.56
C GLU A 276 -11.77 -24.42 -34.73
N THR A 277 -12.92 -24.05 -35.29
CA THR A 277 -13.99 -23.38 -34.57
C THR A 277 -14.52 -24.34 -33.53
N ASP A 278 -13.98 -24.28 -32.31
CA ASP A 278 -14.63 -24.89 -31.16
C ASP A 278 -15.78 -23.97 -30.74
N GLU A 279 -16.98 -24.30 -31.26
CA GLU A 279 -18.26 -23.73 -30.86
C GLU A 279 -18.54 -24.07 -29.39
N ARG A 280 -17.96 -23.35 -28.46
CA ARG A 280 -18.39 -23.38 -27.05
C ARG A 280 -18.19 -21.99 -26.43
N TRP A 281 -19.23 -21.22 -26.57
CA TRP A 281 -19.55 -20.07 -25.73
C TRP A 281 -20.61 -20.43 -24.73
#